data_853d6fea4a6d7d1fd36a2303b38d4dae
#
_entry.id   853d6fea4a6d7d1fd36a2303b38d4dae
#
_cell.length_a   1.000
_cell.length_b   1.000
_cell.length_c   1.000
_cell.angle_alpha   90.00
_cell.angle_beta   90.00
_cell.angle_gamma   90.00
#
_symmetry.space_group_name_H-M   'P 1'
#
loop_
_entity.id
_entity.type
_entity.pdbx_description
1 polymer ?
#
loop_
_entity_poly.entity_id
_entity_poly.type
_entity_poly.pdbx_seq_one_letter_code
_entity_poly.pdbx_strand_id
1 'polypeptide(L)'
;MSRGSVSIEVAVLAPAFVAMMVLAGVAGRTAVATEALEAAAHDAARAASISRDAPTARREARQAAREQLDWRGVSCSGTPAVTFRGSVDGRSTTLNRAFSSQVGQDATVTVEIACVVSYADIKLPALTMKDGNRISASFTSPLDRYRSRG
;
A
#
# COMPACT_ATOMS: atom_id res chain seq x y z
N MET A 1 -43.71 3.82 36.63
CA MET A 1 -43.28 5.04 35.89
C MET A 1 -41.76 5.02 35.68
N SER A 2 -41.26 4.26 34.69
CA SER A 2 -39.81 4.08 34.46
C SER A 2 -39.36 4.52 33.06
N ARG A 3 -40.10 5.40 32.39
CA ARG A 3 -39.80 5.89 31.05
C ARG A 3 -38.66 6.92 31.00
N GLY A 4 -38.29 7.54 32.12
CA GLY A 4 -37.23 8.55 32.18
C GLY A 4 -35.81 7.94 32.33
N SER A 5 -35.67 6.75 32.91
CA SER A 5 -34.38 6.10 33.17
C SER A 5 -33.70 5.63 31.87
N VAL A 6 -34.49 5.01 30.99
CA VAL A 6 -33.96 4.48 29.68
C VAL A 6 -33.45 5.59 28.76
N SER A 7 -34.11 6.76 28.78
CA SER A 7 -33.68 7.91 27.96
C SER A 7 -32.34 8.49 28.41
N ILE A 8 -32.04 8.48 29.69
CA ILE A 8 -30.76 8.97 30.23
C ILE A 8 -29.65 7.97 29.95
N GLU A 9 -29.91 6.66 30.07
CA GLU A 9 -28.95 5.60 29.76
C GLU A 9 -28.51 5.64 28.27
N VAL A 10 -29.48 5.80 27.36
CA VAL A 10 -29.18 5.94 25.94
C VAL A 10 -28.38 7.21 25.65
N ALA A 11 -28.71 8.33 26.27
CA ALA A 11 -27.99 9.57 26.05
C ALA A 11 -26.53 9.53 26.52
N VAL A 12 -26.22 8.73 27.55
CA VAL A 12 -24.85 8.54 28.05
C VAL A 12 -24.07 7.55 27.19
N LEU A 13 -24.72 6.51 26.69
CA LEU A 13 -24.08 5.46 25.90
C LEU A 13 -23.90 5.82 24.41
N ALA A 14 -24.78 6.67 23.86
CA ALA A 14 -24.74 7.02 22.44
C ALA A 14 -23.39 7.59 21.96
N PRO A 15 -22.72 8.51 22.68
CA PRO A 15 -21.42 9.01 22.27
C PRO A 15 -20.34 7.93 22.21
N ALA A 16 -20.37 6.95 23.13
CA ALA A 16 -19.44 5.84 23.15
C ALA A 16 -19.65 4.91 21.95
N PHE A 17 -20.90 4.60 21.60
CA PHE A 17 -21.21 3.81 20.41
C PHE A 17 -20.78 4.50 19.12
N VAL A 18 -21.02 5.81 19.00
CA VAL A 18 -20.58 6.57 17.83
C VAL A 18 -19.06 6.57 17.71
N ALA A 19 -18.33 6.75 18.81
CA ALA A 19 -16.87 6.67 18.81
C ALA A 19 -16.37 5.28 18.36
N MET A 20 -16.99 4.20 18.84
CA MET A 20 -16.67 2.84 18.41
C MET A 20 -16.94 2.61 16.93
N MET A 21 -18.04 3.13 16.37
CA MET A 21 -18.35 3.04 14.95
C MET A 21 -17.30 3.76 14.10
N VAL A 22 -16.85 4.94 14.51
CA VAL A 22 -15.78 5.67 13.82
C VAL A 22 -14.47 4.89 13.85
N LEU A 23 -14.09 4.34 15.01
CA LEU A 23 -12.87 3.52 15.14
C LEU A 23 -12.95 2.28 14.25
N ALA A 24 -14.09 1.59 14.21
CA ALA A 24 -14.29 0.45 13.32
C ALA A 24 -14.18 0.84 11.83
N GLY A 25 -14.73 2.00 11.45
CA GLY A 25 -14.62 2.54 10.10
C GLY A 25 -13.17 2.85 9.70
N VAL A 26 -12.39 3.45 10.59
CA VAL A 26 -10.96 3.72 10.38
C VAL A 26 -10.17 2.43 10.24
N ALA A 27 -10.41 1.46 11.14
CA ALA A 27 -9.74 0.17 11.10
C ALA A 27 -10.06 -0.60 9.80
N GLY A 28 -11.33 -0.66 9.41
CA GLY A 28 -11.77 -1.31 8.17
C GLY A 28 -11.16 -0.67 6.93
N ARG A 29 -11.16 0.67 6.84
CA ARG A 29 -10.53 1.38 5.72
C ARG A 29 -9.02 1.13 5.65
N THR A 30 -8.36 1.10 6.79
CA THR A 30 -6.92 0.81 6.87
C THR A 30 -6.62 -0.60 6.39
N ALA A 31 -7.39 -1.59 6.82
CA ALA A 31 -7.22 -2.99 6.40
C ALA A 31 -7.38 -3.15 4.88
N VAL A 32 -8.48 -2.62 4.31
CA VAL A 32 -8.71 -2.67 2.85
C VAL A 32 -7.59 -1.98 2.07
N ALA A 33 -7.12 -0.82 2.54
CA ALA A 33 -6.01 -0.12 1.89
C ALA A 33 -4.69 -0.90 1.97
N THR A 34 -4.42 -1.58 3.09
CA THR A 34 -3.22 -2.42 3.26
C THR A 34 -3.24 -3.59 2.27
N GLU A 35 -4.34 -4.33 2.17
CA GLU A 35 -4.49 -5.43 1.21
C GLU A 35 -4.35 -4.96 -0.25
N ALA A 36 -4.89 -3.79 -0.57
CA ALA A 36 -4.77 -3.22 -1.91
C ALA A 36 -3.34 -2.82 -2.24
N LEU A 37 -2.59 -2.25 -1.27
CA LEU A 37 -1.18 -1.91 -1.48
C LEU A 37 -0.30 -3.16 -1.61
N GLU A 38 -0.57 -4.21 -0.84
CA GLU A 38 0.14 -5.49 -0.96
C GLU A 38 -0.04 -6.11 -2.34
N ALA A 39 -1.29 -6.16 -2.84
CA ALA A 39 -1.58 -6.62 -4.19
C ALA A 39 -0.91 -5.75 -5.27
N ALA A 40 -0.95 -4.43 -5.11
CA ALA A 40 -0.30 -3.50 -6.04
C ALA A 40 1.23 -3.65 -6.04
N ALA A 41 1.86 -3.87 -4.87
CA ALA A 41 3.29 -4.11 -4.76
C ALA A 41 3.70 -5.44 -5.40
N HIS A 42 2.88 -6.49 -5.24
CA HIS A 42 3.07 -7.78 -5.89
C HIS A 42 3.04 -7.65 -7.42
N ASP A 43 1.99 -7.04 -7.97
CA ASP A 43 1.83 -6.90 -9.42
C ASP A 43 2.90 -5.98 -10.02
N ALA A 44 3.24 -4.89 -9.33
CA ALA A 44 4.33 -4.01 -9.73
C ALA A 44 5.69 -4.71 -9.75
N ALA A 45 6.01 -5.50 -8.72
CA ALA A 45 7.27 -6.24 -8.68
C ALA A 45 7.33 -7.33 -9.77
N ARG A 46 6.20 -7.99 -10.05
CA ARG A 46 6.09 -8.93 -11.15
C ARG A 46 6.28 -8.25 -12.51
N ALA A 47 5.61 -7.13 -12.76
CA ALA A 47 5.77 -6.35 -13.99
C ALA A 47 7.22 -5.87 -14.17
N ALA A 48 7.87 -5.44 -13.08
CA ALA A 48 9.28 -5.09 -13.10
C ALA A 48 10.17 -6.28 -13.46
N SER A 49 9.94 -7.45 -12.86
CA SER A 49 10.83 -8.62 -13.00
C SER A 49 10.85 -9.22 -14.40
N ILE A 50 9.79 -9.09 -15.17
CA ILE A 50 9.70 -9.57 -16.56
C ILE A 50 10.21 -8.55 -17.58
N SER A 51 10.51 -7.32 -17.18
CA SER A 51 11.06 -6.28 -18.03
C SER A 51 12.51 -6.56 -18.41
N ARG A 52 12.96 -6.00 -19.55
CA ARG A 52 14.32 -6.25 -20.07
C ARG A 52 15.37 -5.34 -19.46
N ASP A 53 14.99 -4.14 -19.06
CA ASP A 53 15.87 -3.09 -18.57
C ASP A 53 15.22 -2.32 -17.41
N ALA A 54 16.03 -1.65 -16.61
CA ALA A 54 15.57 -0.93 -15.42
C ALA A 54 14.64 0.27 -15.71
N PRO A 55 14.82 1.07 -16.78
CA PRO A 55 13.86 2.11 -17.15
C PRO A 55 12.47 1.56 -17.49
N THR A 56 12.39 0.53 -18.29
CA THR A 56 11.13 -0.15 -18.63
C THR A 56 10.50 -0.76 -17.38
N ALA A 57 11.30 -1.45 -16.55
CA ALA A 57 10.82 -2.01 -15.28
C ALA A 57 10.14 -0.98 -14.38
N ARG A 58 10.73 0.23 -14.26
CA ARG A 58 10.12 1.31 -13.47
C ARG A 58 8.80 1.80 -14.07
N ARG A 59 8.70 1.90 -15.38
CA ARG A 59 7.48 2.37 -16.06
C ARG A 59 6.36 1.36 -15.89
N GLU A 60 6.62 0.10 -16.26
CA GLU A 60 5.64 -0.98 -16.19
C GLU A 60 5.16 -1.23 -14.74
N ALA A 61 6.09 -1.23 -13.78
CA ALA A 61 5.73 -1.38 -12.36
C ALA A 61 4.84 -0.24 -11.84
N ARG A 62 5.14 1.02 -12.21
CA ARG A 62 4.29 2.14 -11.81
C ARG A 62 2.91 2.09 -12.45
N GLN A 63 2.82 1.62 -13.68
CA GLN A 63 1.55 1.42 -14.37
C GLN A 63 0.75 0.33 -13.69
N ALA A 64 1.31 -0.86 -13.47
CA ALA A 64 0.66 -1.96 -12.78
C ALA A 64 0.17 -1.58 -11.38
N ALA A 65 1.00 -0.83 -10.62
CA ALA A 65 0.61 -0.33 -9.31
C ALA A 65 -0.63 0.58 -9.35
N ARG A 66 -0.69 1.51 -10.33
CA ARG A 66 -1.84 2.41 -10.48
C ARG A 66 -3.09 1.65 -10.87
N GLU A 67 -3.01 0.80 -11.87
CA GLU A 67 -4.13 -0.01 -12.36
C GLU A 67 -4.72 -0.87 -11.22
N GLN A 68 -3.88 -1.47 -10.39
CA GLN A 68 -4.32 -2.28 -9.27
C GLN A 68 -4.98 -1.45 -8.15
N LEU A 69 -4.45 -0.27 -7.82
CA LEU A 69 -5.04 0.63 -6.84
C LEU A 69 -6.38 1.20 -7.33
N ASP A 70 -6.47 1.59 -8.60
CA ASP A 70 -7.68 2.10 -9.23
C ASP A 70 -8.77 1.01 -9.27
N TRP A 71 -8.40 -0.22 -9.65
CA TRP A 71 -9.32 -1.36 -9.66
C TRP A 71 -9.89 -1.68 -8.27
N ARG A 72 -9.06 -1.56 -7.23
CA ARG A 72 -9.47 -1.76 -5.83
C ARG A 72 -10.22 -0.56 -5.23
N GLY A 73 -10.34 0.55 -5.94
CA GLY A 73 -11.01 1.75 -5.48
C GLY A 73 -10.32 2.45 -4.30
N VAL A 74 -9.01 2.24 -4.12
CA VAL A 74 -8.24 2.89 -3.06
C VAL A 74 -7.78 4.26 -3.50
N SER A 75 -8.36 5.29 -2.90
CA SER A 75 -7.96 6.68 -3.13
C SER A 75 -6.85 7.08 -2.16
N CYS A 76 -5.65 7.30 -2.70
CA CYS A 76 -4.55 7.91 -1.98
C CYS A 76 -4.71 9.43 -1.94
N SER A 77 -4.39 10.06 -0.82
CA SER A 77 -4.25 11.52 -0.75
C SER A 77 -2.96 11.91 -1.50
N GLY A 78 -3.09 12.17 -2.79
CA GLY A 78 -1.97 12.44 -3.70
C GLY A 78 -1.47 11.22 -4.46
N THR A 79 -0.38 11.39 -5.20
CA THR A 79 0.22 10.32 -6.00
C THR A 79 0.91 9.28 -5.10
N PRO A 80 0.62 7.97 -5.26
CA PRO A 80 1.34 6.93 -4.54
C PRO A 80 2.85 7.00 -4.80
N ALA A 81 3.65 6.92 -3.73
CA ALA A 81 5.09 6.86 -3.85
C ALA A 81 5.51 5.42 -4.19
N VAL A 82 6.20 5.23 -5.31
CA VAL A 82 6.72 3.94 -5.74
C VAL A 82 8.24 3.99 -5.73
N THR A 83 8.84 3.19 -4.86
CA THR A 83 10.31 3.08 -4.71
C THR A 83 10.80 1.70 -5.16
N PHE A 84 12.03 1.67 -5.63
CA PHE A 84 12.64 0.49 -6.22
C PHE A 84 13.99 0.19 -5.59
N ARG A 85 14.21 -1.07 -5.25
CA ARG A 85 15.51 -1.60 -4.80
C ARG A 85 15.83 -2.85 -5.59
N GLY A 86 17.09 -3.19 -5.69
CA GLY A 86 17.56 -4.44 -6.24
C GLY A 86 18.39 -5.22 -5.23
N SER A 87 18.61 -6.50 -5.49
CA SER A 87 19.68 -7.24 -4.86
C SER A 87 20.40 -8.14 -5.89
N VAL A 88 21.66 -8.43 -5.62
CA VAL A 88 22.47 -9.39 -6.40
C VAL A 88 23.21 -10.28 -5.42
N ASP A 89 23.04 -11.58 -5.55
CA ASP A 89 23.61 -12.59 -4.65
C ASP A 89 23.37 -12.29 -3.16
N GLY A 90 22.13 -11.88 -2.85
CA GLY A 90 21.67 -11.52 -1.49
C GLY A 90 22.14 -10.17 -0.97
N ARG A 91 22.92 -9.40 -1.74
CA ARG A 91 23.39 -8.07 -1.35
C ARG A 91 22.50 -6.99 -1.94
N SER A 92 22.00 -6.11 -1.08
CA SER A 92 21.18 -4.96 -1.51
C SER A 92 21.95 -4.04 -2.45
N THR A 93 21.29 -3.59 -3.52
CA THR A 93 21.87 -2.69 -4.53
C THR A 93 20.77 -1.85 -5.19
N THR A 94 21.14 -1.05 -6.17
CA THR A 94 20.18 -0.28 -6.97
C THR A 94 19.47 -1.17 -7.98
N LEU A 95 18.28 -0.76 -8.43
CA LEU A 95 17.56 -1.46 -9.49
C LEU A 95 18.40 -1.60 -10.76
N ASN A 96 19.11 -0.53 -11.16
CA ASN A 96 19.96 -0.56 -12.37
C ASN A 96 21.03 -1.65 -12.27
N ARG A 97 21.68 -1.78 -11.10
CA ARG A 97 22.72 -2.78 -10.89
C ARG A 97 22.17 -4.21 -10.87
N ALA A 98 20.96 -4.39 -10.35
CA ALA A 98 20.29 -5.70 -10.42
C ALA A 98 20.01 -6.11 -11.89
N PHE A 99 19.58 -5.15 -12.72
CA PHE A 99 19.36 -5.39 -14.16
C PHE A 99 20.65 -5.56 -14.98
N SER A 100 21.78 -5.03 -14.52
CA SER A 100 23.10 -5.23 -15.17
C SER A 100 23.90 -6.39 -14.55
N SER A 101 23.28 -7.24 -13.72
CA SER A 101 23.94 -8.43 -13.19
C SER A 101 24.23 -9.45 -14.28
N GLN A 102 25.28 -10.23 -14.09
CA GLN A 102 25.70 -11.26 -15.05
C GLN A 102 24.68 -12.40 -15.12
N VAL A 103 24.62 -13.07 -16.26
CA VAL A 103 23.84 -14.30 -16.44
C VAL A 103 24.30 -15.34 -15.41
N GLY A 104 23.36 -15.99 -14.74
CA GLY A 104 23.63 -16.96 -13.68
C GLY A 104 23.63 -16.39 -12.25
N GLN A 105 23.76 -15.06 -12.08
CA GLN A 105 23.66 -14.45 -10.75
C GLN A 105 22.22 -14.37 -10.26
N ASP A 106 22.03 -14.58 -8.95
CA ASP A 106 20.75 -14.38 -8.29
C ASP A 106 20.48 -12.89 -8.12
N ALA A 107 19.55 -12.37 -8.91
CA ALA A 107 19.14 -10.97 -8.79
C ALA A 107 17.65 -10.87 -8.51
N THR A 108 17.27 -9.88 -7.71
CA THR A 108 15.88 -9.60 -7.37
C THR A 108 15.55 -8.13 -7.54
N VAL A 109 14.29 -7.83 -7.73
CA VAL A 109 13.71 -6.49 -7.65
C VAL A 109 12.70 -6.42 -6.51
N THR A 110 12.83 -5.40 -5.67
CA THR A 110 11.87 -5.08 -4.62
C THR A 110 11.18 -3.77 -5.00
N VAL A 111 9.85 -3.80 -5.02
CA VAL A 111 9.02 -2.61 -5.23
C VAL A 111 8.30 -2.33 -3.92
N GLU A 112 8.42 -1.10 -3.42
CA GLU A 112 7.68 -0.60 -2.26
C GLU A 112 6.73 0.50 -2.73
N ILE A 113 5.46 0.40 -2.33
CA ILE A 113 4.42 1.37 -2.62
C ILE A 113 3.95 1.96 -1.30
N ALA A 114 3.92 3.28 -1.19
CA ALA A 114 3.41 3.98 -0.03
C ALA A 114 2.29 4.96 -0.44
N CYS A 115 1.24 4.98 0.36
CA CYS A 115 0.03 5.76 0.15
C CYS A 115 -0.39 6.41 1.48
N VAL A 116 -0.91 7.64 1.42
CA VAL A 116 -1.60 8.26 2.55
C VAL A 116 -3.09 8.08 2.35
N VAL A 117 -3.72 7.32 3.23
CA VAL A 117 -5.17 7.10 3.23
C VAL A 117 -5.86 8.17 4.06
N SER A 118 -6.83 8.88 3.47
CA SER A 118 -7.57 9.94 4.15
C SER A 118 -8.71 9.37 4.99
N TYR A 119 -8.93 9.98 6.15
CA TYR A 119 -10.07 9.73 7.03
C TYR A 119 -10.98 10.96 7.18
N ALA A 120 -10.80 11.97 6.31
CA ALA A 120 -11.49 13.26 6.44
C ALA A 120 -13.02 13.13 6.42
N ASP A 121 -13.55 12.16 5.69
CA ASP A 121 -14.99 11.90 5.52
C ASP A 121 -15.64 11.11 6.68
N ILE A 122 -14.84 10.46 7.53
CA ILE A 122 -15.33 9.71 8.71
C ILE A 122 -14.92 10.35 10.03
N LYS A 123 -14.26 11.50 9.97
CA LYS A 123 -13.76 12.24 11.13
C LYS A 123 -14.92 12.96 11.84
N LEU A 124 -15.04 12.74 13.15
CA LEU A 124 -15.96 13.51 13.98
C LEU A 124 -15.28 14.78 14.48
N PRO A 125 -15.94 15.95 14.40
CA PRO A 125 -15.38 17.22 14.88
C PRO A 125 -14.98 17.22 16.37
N ALA A 126 -15.64 16.37 17.16
CA ALA A 126 -15.38 16.23 18.60
C ALA A 126 -14.18 15.33 18.95
N LEU A 127 -13.62 14.61 17.96
CA LEU A 127 -12.48 13.72 18.15
C LEU A 127 -11.24 14.29 17.48
N THR A 128 -10.16 14.45 18.24
CA THR A 128 -8.84 14.80 17.71
C THR A 128 -8.23 13.60 17.00
N MET A 129 -8.54 13.44 15.70
CA MET A 129 -8.01 12.38 14.86
C MET A 129 -7.10 12.99 13.79
N LYS A 130 -6.06 12.24 13.39
CA LYS A 130 -5.25 12.58 12.22
C LYS A 130 -6.10 12.53 10.95
N ASP A 131 -5.81 13.41 10.00
CA ASP A 131 -6.54 13.47 8.72
C ASP A 131 -6.27 12.26 7.82
N GLY A 132 -5.23 11.49 8.10
CA GLY A 132 -4.90 10.28 7.37
C GLY A 132 -3.72 9.53 7.99
N ASN A 133 -3.47 8.34 7.47
CA ASN A 133 -2.34 7.51 7.85
C ASN A 133 -1.54 7.07 6.62
N ARG A 134 -0.21 7.06 6.75
CA ARG A 134 0.67 6.53 5.71
C ARG A 134 0.77 5.02 5.87
N ILE A 135 0.41 4.31 4.83
CA ILE A 135 0.50 2.86 4.72
C ILE A 135 1.49 2.54 3.62
N SER A 136 2.31 1.52 3.79
CA SER A 136 3.23 1.03 2.76
C SER A 136 3.22 -0.49 2.72
N ALA A 137 3.42 -1.02 1.52
CA ALA A 137 3.62 -2.43 1.28
C ALA A 137 4.78 -2.63 0.31
N SER A 138 5.48 -3.75 0.43
CA SER A 138 6.60 -4.07 -0.45
C SER A 138 6.54 -5.53 -0.89
N PHE A 139 6.97 -5.79 -2.11
CA PHE A 139 7.12 -7.14 -2.63
C PHE A 139 8.43 -7.30 -3.39
N THR A 140 9.03 -8.48 -3.29
CA THR A 140 10.28 -8.82 -3.97
C THR A 140 10.04 -9.95 -4.97
N SER A 141 10.45 -9.72 -6.22
CA SER A 141 10.36 -10.69 -7.30
C SER A 141 11.75 -11.03 -7.84
N PRO A 142 12.05 -12.31 -8.13
CA PRO A 142 13.31 -12.70 -8.76
C PRO A 142 13.35 -12.22 -10.20
N LEU A 143 14.53 -11.82 -10.65
CA LEU A 143 14.83 -11.59 -12.06
C LEU A 143 15.23 -12.92 -12.71
N ASP A 144 14.88 -13.10 -13.99
CA ASP A 144 15.28 -14.29 -14.72
C ASP A 144 16.81 -14.36 -14.82
N ARG A 145 17.40 -15.41 -14.25
CA ARG A 145 18.85 -15.61 -14.21
C ARG A 145 19.46 -16.08 -15.53
N TYR A 146 18.65 -16.58 -16.46
CA TYR A 146 19.09 -17.13 -17.73
C TYR A 146 18.98 -16.15 -18.91
N ARG A 147 18.37 -14.99 -18.69
CA ARG A 147 18.20 -13.96 -19.70
C ARG A 147 19.32 -12.93 -19.61
N SER A 148 19.92 -12.56 -20.75
CA SER A 148 20.78 -11.38 -20.82
C SER A 148 19.95 -10.13 -20.52
N ARG A 149 20.41 -9.33 -19.56
CA ARG A 149 19.80 -8.09 -19.10
C ARG A 149 20.74 -6.95 -19.46
N GLY A 150 20.27 -5.97 -20.23
CA GLY A 150 21.08 -4.84 -20.64
C GLY A 150 20.61 -4.27 -21.94
#